data_1d98db32260404f31c4113e244c4fda2
#
_entry.id   1d98db32260404f31c4113e244c4fda2
#
_cell.length_a   1.000
_cell.length_b   1.000
_cell.length_c   1.000
_cell.angle_alpha   90.00
_cell.angle_beta   90.00
_cell.angle_gamma   90.00
#
_symmetry.space_group_name_H-M   'P 1'
#
loop_
_entity.id
_entity.type
_entity.pdbx_description
1 polymer ?
#
loop_
_entity_poly.entity_id
_entity_poly.type
_entity_poly.pdbx_seq_one_letter_code
_entity_poly.pdbx_strand_id
1 'polypeptide(L)'
;MRYKKNFSELDKKQKLNLTSGPSKLCMALNIDKRLNNRLLFEGDLFICDLDDELKALFQVEEEKTGYIIKSKRIGIDYAEEAKDFLYRFYYNDNPYVSKKDKNGIKLY
;
A
#
# COMPACT_ATOMS: atom_id res chain seq x y z
N MET A 1 13.38 3.66 10.56
CA MET A 1 12.58 2.43 10.40
C MET A 1 11.72 2.18 11.65
N ARG A 2 10.47 1.80 11.50
CA ARG A 2 9.48 1.72 12.60
C ARG A 2 9.89 0.80 13.76
N TYR A 3 10.48 -0.35 13.48
CA TYR A 3 10.84 -1.34 14.51
C TYR A 3 12.32 -1.37 14.87
N LYS A 4 13.15 -0.56 14.24
CA LYS A 4 14.63 -0.58 14.41
C LYS A 4 15.25 -1.98 14.25
N LYS A 5 14.64 -2.80 13.40
CA LYS A 5 15.03 -4.18 13.06
C LYS A 5 14.99 -4.37 11.56
N ASN A 6 15.76 -5.31 11.04
CA ASN A 6 15.65 -5.73 9.66
C ASN A 6 14.33 -6.44 9.42
N PHE A 7 13.82 -6.40 8.18
CA PHE A 7 12.55 -7.04 7.84
C PHE A 7 12.53 -8.55 8.14
N SER A 8 13.66 -9.23 7.94
CA SER A 8 13.82 -10.66 8.25
C SER A 8 13.64 -11.00 9.73
N GLU A 9 13.98 -10.07 10.63
CA GLU A 9 13.89 -10.24 12.09
C GLU A 9 12.49 -9.95 12.66
N LEU A 10 11.57 -9.47 11.82
CA LEU A 10 10.20 -9.16 12.24
C LEU A 10 9.38 -10.44 12.31
N ASP A 11 8.57 -10.56 13.36
CA ASP A 11 7.55 -11.60 13.44
C ASP A 11 6.40 -11.35 12.45
N LYS A 12 5.54 -12.36 12.25
CA LYS A 12 4.41 -12.28 11.31
C LYS A 12 3.48 -11.10 11.59
N LYS A 13 3.17 -10.84 12.86
CA LYS A 13 2.29 -9.73 13.27
C LYS A 13 2.94 -8.37 12.98
N GLN A 14 4.23 -8.24 13.25
CA GLN A 14 4.99 -7.04 12.95
C GLN A 14 5.06 -6.77 11.44
N LYS A 15 5.30 -7.82 10.64
CA LYS A 15 5.31 -7.72 9.16
C LYS A 15 3.96 -7.24 8.63
N LEU A 16 2.86 -7.87 9.03
CA LEU A 16 1.50 -7.48 8.61
C LEU A 16 1.13 -6.04 9.05
N ASN A 17 1.67 -5.58 10.16
CA ASN A 17 1.36 -4.27 10.72
C ASN A 17 2.35 -3.17 10.31
N LEU A 18 3.40 -3.50 9.57
CA LEU A 18 4.51 -2.57 9.25
C LEU A 18 4.01 -1.33 8.50
N THR A 19 3.18 -1.52 7.51
CA THR A 19 2.64 -0.46 6.63
C THR A 19 1.11 -0.36 6.69
N SER A 20 0.50 -0.88 7.74
CA SER A 20 -0.95 -0.92 7.92
C SER A 20 -1.50 0.46 8.31
N GLY A 21 -1.69 1.31 7.32
CA GLY A 21 -2.18 2.69 7.44
C GLY A 21 -1.15 3.74 7.05
N PRO A 22 -1.59 4.97 6.71
CA PRO A 22 -0.73 5.99 6.11
C PRO A 22 0.43 6.42 7.01
N SER A 23 0.20 6.65 8.28
CA SER A 23 1.27 7.02 9.23
C SER A 23 2.31 5.93 9.37
N LYS A 24 1.89 4.65 9.42
CA LYS A 24 2.80 3.51 9.53
C LYS A 24 3.62 3.32 8.26
N LEU A 25 3.00 3.50 7.09
CA LEU A 25 3.69 3.49 5.81
C LEU A 25 4.78 4.56 5.75
N CYS A 26 4.44 5.79 6.09
CA CYS A 26 5.42 6.89 6.14
C CYS A 26 6.57 6.60 7.11
N MET A 27 6.28 6.07 8.30
CA MET A 27 7.31 5.69 9.26
C MET A 27 8.20 4.55 8.75
N ALA A 28 7.63 3.55 8.07
CA ALA A 28 8.37 2.42 7.54
C ALA A 28 9.32 2.83 6.41
N LEU A 29 8.89 3.74 5.56
CA LEU A 29 9.64 4.25 4.40
C LEU A 29 10.44 5.53 4.70
N ASN A 30 10.45 5.99 5.96
CA ASN A 30 11.12 7.24 6.36
C ASN A 30 10.62 8.48 5.58
N ILE A 31 9.34 8.50 5.26
CA ILE A 31 8.67 9.63 4.60
C ILE A 31 8.21 10.62 5.68
N ASP A 32 8.62 11.86 5.57
CA ASP A 32 8.26 12.94 6.49
C ASP A 32 7.89 14.26 5.75
N LYS A 33 7.70 15.33 6.51
CA LYS A 33 7.30 16.63 5.98
C LYS A 33 8.28 17.25 4.97
N ARG A 34 9.55 16.83 4.95
CA ARG A 34 10.54 17.32 3.97
C ARG A 34 10.18 16.93 2.55
N LEU A 35 9.42 15.85 2.39
CA LEU A 35 8.94 15.34 1.09
C LEU A 35 7.56 15.90 0.70
N ASN A 36 6.98 16.79 1.52
CA ASN A 36 5.70 17.41 1.18
C ASN A 36 5.84 18.33 -0.03
N ASN A 37 4.86 18.29 -0.94
CA ASN A 37 4.87 19.03 -2.21
C ASN A 37 6.03 18.66 -3.17
N ARG A 38 6.70 17.53 -2.96
CA ARG A 38 7.65 17.01 -3.93
C ARG A 38 6.93 16.29 -5.07
N LEU A 39 7.51 16.38 -6.26
CA LEU A 39 7.03 15.66 -7.43
C LEU A 39 7.37 14.18 -7.31
N LEU A 40 6.44 13.29 -7.70
CA LEU A 40 6.61 11.85 -7.59
C LEU A 40 7.26 11.20 -8.83
N PHE A 41 7.90 11.97 -9.68
CA PHE A 41 8.64 11.47 -10.83
C PHE A 41 10.13 11.86 -10.81
N GLU A 42 10.61 12.48 -9.72
CA GLU A 42 12.00 12.85 -9.54
C GLU A 42 12.39 12.96 -8.06
N GLY A 43 13.69 12.89 -7.76
CA GLY A 43 14.25 13.12 -6.43
C GLY A 43 14.28 11.87 -5.56
N ASP A 44 14.19 12.06 -4.24
CA ASP A 44 14.39 11.01 -3.23
C ASP A 44 13.17 10.08 -3.07
N LEU A 45 12.00 10.48 -3.58
CA LEU A 45 10.77 9.70 -3.55
C LEU A 45 10.07 9.81 -4.91
N PHE A 46 9.97 8.71 -5.62
CA PHE A 46 9.33 8.67 -6.93
C PHE A 46 8.56 7.37 -7.15
N ILE A 47 7.63 7.39 -8.09
CA ILE A 47 6.90 6.22 -8.57
C ILE A 47 7.46 5.88 -9.94
N CYS A 48 7.84 4.63 -10.13
CA CYS A 48 8.35 4.13 -11.41
C CYS A 48 7.69 2.80 -11.77
N ASP A 49 7.72 2.48 -13.05
CA ASP A 49 7.41 1.14 -13.52
C ASP A 49 8.54 0.17 -13.14
N LEU A 50 8.18 -1.08 -12.92
CA LEU A 50 9.15 -2.14 -12.70
C LEU A 50 9.59 -2.70 -14.05
N ASP A 51 10.82 -2.41 -14.44
CA ASP A 51 11.47 -3.13 -15.54
C ASP A 51 11.94 -4.53 -15.09
N ASP A 52 12.44 -5.32 -16.01
CA ASP A 52 12.83 -6.70 -15.72
C ASP A 52 14.00 -6.79 -14.73
N GLU A 53 14.90 -5.81 -14.71
CA GLU A 53 16.02 -5.75 -13.77
C GLU A 53 15.53 -5.50 -12.34
N LEU A 54 14.63 -4.53 -12.15
CA LEU A 54 14.02 -4.24 -10.85
C LEU A 54 13.10 -5.38 -10.37
N LYS A 55 12.37 -6.03 -11.27
CA LYS A 55 11.57 -7.22 -10.94
C LYS A 55 12.46 -8.35 -10.40
N ALA A 56 13.58 -8.61 -11.05
CA ALA A 56 14.54 -9.61 -10.61
C ALA A 56 15.18 -9.23 -9.25
N LEU A 57 15.59 -7.97 -9.08
CA LEU A 57 16.19 -7.46 -7.85
C LEU A 57 15.24 -7.59 -6.65
N PHE A 58 13.98 -7.24 -6.82
CA PHE A 58 12.97 -7.30 -5.75
C PHE A 58 12.25 -8.64 -5.67
N GLN A 59 12.60 -9.62 -6.50
CA GLN A 59 11.95 -10.93 -6.56
C GLN A 59 10.43 -10.83 -6.70
N VAL A 60 9.98 -9.92 -7.57
CA VAL A 60 8.55 -9.71 -7.82
C VAL A 60 7.99 -10.88 -8.61
N GLU A 61 7.19 -11.70 -7.96
CA GLU A 61 6.45 -12.79 -8.61
C GLU A 61 5.14 -12.25 -9.20
N GLU A 62 5.05 -12.10 -10.51
CA GLU A 62 3.85 -11.58 -11.20
C GLU A 62 2.62 -12.50 -11.04
N GLU A 63 2.84 -13.79 -10.89
CA GLU A 63 1.76 -14.79 -10.85
C GLU A 63 0.92 -14.78 -9.55
N LYS A 64 1.37 -14.12 -8.49
CA LYS A 64 0.69 -14.10 -7.19
C LYS A 64 -0.08 -12.82 -6.88
N THR A 65 -0.11 -11.87 -7.78
CA THR A 65 -0.96 -10.70 -7.62
C THR A 65 -2.39 -11.07 -7.98
N GLY A 66 -3.22 -11.28 -6.96
CA GLY A 66 -4.65 -11.45 -7.15
C GLY A 66 -5.26 -10.24 -7.89
N TYR A 67 -6.47 -10.38 -8.38
CA TYR A 67 -7.16 -9.28 -9.03
C TYR A 67 -7.39 -8.08 -8.08
N ILE A 68 -7.47 -6.89 -8.65
CA ILE A 68 -7.72 -5.66 -7.91
C ILE A 68 -9.22 -5.53 -7.61
N ILE A 69 -9.51 -5.20 -6.37
CA ILE A 69 -10.85 -4.83 -5.90
C ILE A 69 -10.94 -3.31 -5.80
N LYS A 70 -12.03 -2.76 -6.31
CA LYS A 70 -12.46 -1.38 -6.17
C LYS A 70 -13.60 -1.31 -5.16
N SER A 71 -13.48 -0.47 -4.13
CA SER A 71 -14.46 -0.38 -3.04
C SER A 71 -14.57 1.03 -2.47
N LYS A 72 -15.52 1.24 -1.58
CA LYS A 72 -15.65 2.50 -0.83
C LYS A 72 -14.47 2.67 0.12
N ARG A 73 -14.07 3.91 0.36
CA ARG A 73 -13.07 4.27 1.36
C ARG A 73 -13.61 4.01 2.77
N ILE A 74 -12.71 3.75 3.70
CA ILE A 74 -13.04 3.45 5.10
C ILE A 74 -12.75 4.68 5.96
N GLY A 75 -13.65 4.98 6.90
CA GLY A 75 -13.44 6.04 7.89
C GLY A 75 -13.61 7.45 7.36
N ILE A 76 -14.43 7.64 6.32
CA ILE A 76 -14.72 8.93 5.71
C ILE A 76 -16.22 9.26 5.70
N ASP A 77 -16.96 8.80 6.71
CA ASP A 77 -18.41 8.99 6.78
C ASP A 77 -18.84 10.47 6.79
N TYR A 78 -17.92 11.35 7.18
CA TYR A 78 -18.08 12.81 7.15
C TYR A 78 -17.99 13.43 5.74
N ALA A 79 -17.62 12.66 4.74
CA ALA A 79 -17.27 13.19 3.41
C ALA A 79 -18.46 13.30 2.45
N GLU A 80 -19.68 13.45 3.00
CA GLU A 80 -20.92 13.64 2.23
C GLU A 80 -21.03 12.61 1.08
N GLU A 81 -21.16 13.07 -0.18
CA GLU A 81 -21.24 12.20 -1.35
C GLU A 81 -19.97 11.38 -1.60
N ALA A 82 -18.79 11.92 -1.23
CA ALA A 82 -17.52 11.27 -1.50
C ALA A 82 -17.29 9.98 -0.69
N LYS A 83 -18.08 9.75 0.37
CA LYS A 83 -18.08 8.49 1.13
C LYS A 83 -18.50 7.29 0.27
N ASP A 84 -19.32 7.54 -0.76
CA ASP A 84 -19.84 6.49 -1.64
C ASP A 84 -18.96 6.23 -2.86
N PHE A 85 -17.95 7.07 -3.10
CA PHE A 85 -17.03 6.88 -4.20
C PHE A 85 -16.13 5.67 -3.99
N LEU A 86 -15.97 4.86 -5.05
CA LEU A 86 -15.16 3.65 -5.02
C LEU A 86 -13.66 3.98 -5.23
N TYR A 87 -13.08 4.76 -4.34
CA TYR A 87 -11.70 5.25 -4.44
C TYR A 87 -10.72 4.52 -3.55
N ARG A 88 -11.07 3.30 -3.13
CA ARG A 88 -10.17 2.39 -2.43
C ARG A 88 -9.90 1.19 -3.31
N PHE A 89 -8.61 0.91 -3.56
CA PHE A 89 -8.14 -0.18 -4.39
C PHE A 89 -7.23 -1.08 -3.56
N TYR A 90 -7.36 -2.39 -3.72
CA TYR A 90 -6.50 -3.36 -3.05
C TYR A 90 -6.50 -4.69 -3.80
N TYR A 91 -5.43 -5.48 -3.62
CA TYR A 91 -5.36 -6.83 -4.15
C TYR A 91 -6.24 -7.78 -3.35
N ASN A 92 -7.10 -8.55 -4.03
CA ASN A 92 -7.86 -9.62 -3.40
C ASN A 92 -6.91 -10.68 -2.81
N ASP A 93 -7.34 -11.29 -1.71
CA ASP A 93 -6.60 -12.36 -1.02
C ASP A 93 -5.18 -12.01 -0.54
N ASN A 94 -4.82 -10.72 -0.57
CA ASN A 94 -3.57 -10.28 -0.01
C ASN A 94 -3.64 -10.23 1.53
N PRO A 95 -2.71 -10.89 2.25
CA PRO A 95 -2.72 -10.95 3.72
C PRO A 95 -2.44 -9.60 4.39
N TYR A 96 -1.85 -8.65 3.66
CA TYR A 96 -1.59 -7.28 4.17
C TYR A 96 -2.81 -6.35 4.10
N VAL A 97 -3.88 -6.78 3.46
CA VAL A 97 -5.15 -6.04 3.43
C VAL A 97 -5.96 -6.36 4.67
N SER A 98 -6.01 -5.44 5.62
CA SER A 98 -6.64 -5.63 6.93
C SER A 98 -8.17 -5.68 6.89
N LYS A 99 -8.79 -4.97 5.96
CA LYS A 99 -10.26 -4.94 5.78
C LYS A 99 -10.60 -5.19 4.32
N LYS A 100 -11.34 -6.26 4.08
CA LYS A 100 -11.87 -6.61 2.75
C LYS A 100 -13.34 -6.21 2.69
N ASP A 101 -13.78 -5.70 1.55
CA ASP A 101 -15.18 -5.32 1.31
C ASP A 101 -15.86 -6.45 0.55
N LYS A 102 -16.92 -7.01 1.15
CA LYS A 102 -17.72 -8.09 0.51
C LYS A 102 -18.45 -7.61 -0.75
N ASN A 103 -18.73 -6.31 -0.83
CA ASN A 103 -19.39 -5.66 -1.94
C ASN A 103 -18.42 -5.00 -2.92
N GLY A 104 -17.13 -5.24 -2.75
CA GLY A 104 -16.10 -4.70 -3.63
C GLY A 104 -16.22 -5.25 -5.05
N ILE A 105 -15.98 -4.39 -6.03
CA ILE A 105 -16.10 -4.73 -7.45
C ILE A 105 -14.73 -5.15 -7.96
N LYS A 106 -14.66 -6.32 -8.62
CA LYS A 106 -13.45 -6.77 -9.32
C LYS A 106 -13.14 -5.83 -10.48
N LEU A 107 -11.91 -5.34 -10.55
CA LEU A 107 -11.49 -4.41 -11.59
C LEU A 107 -10.86 -5.14 -12.79
N TYR A 108 -10.05 -6.18 -12.50
CA TYR A 108 -9.38 -7.01 -13.52
C TYR A 108 -9.37 -8.47 -13.10
#